data_fba3990fe0b01fb85f6d12a4d8791765
#
_entry.id   fba3990fe0b01fb85f6d12a4d8791765
#
_cell.length_a   1.000
_cell.length_b   1.000
_cell.length_c   1.000
_cell.angle_alpha   90.00
_cell.angle_beta   90.00
_cell.angle_gamma   90.00
#
_symmetry.space_group_name_H-M   'P 1'
#
loop_
_entity.id
_entity.type
_entity.pdbx_description
1 polymer ?
#
loop_
_entity_poly.entity_id
_entity_poly.type
_entity_poly.pdbx_seq_one_letter_code
_entity_poly.pdbx_strand_id
1 'polypeptide(L)'
;MCVCDSFLIVIGRDDEPCFYVYDRNGYQIKGSFGMNGNGPSDFLFPFFFGGEDYVGGKLEVYDVNLASIKEIDLHRCLHKQENAVVAISLPKEIIGSPDLFRAGSVYYGNMDNGMGLFFRFDVSSGQFDWIDFPSSLLEPERDFSVMNMNRISYSESRKEIVSAMFYYNRVFLYDEQGNLQKSVRLGEKEVCPVLGNENSSVMGESLLCFTDVQSDENYIYLMAQSVEEERSFSPTAEMKSRIVVLDWNLDYVKTYSLPHYSQAFLVDAGLHRIVYIARTSEGNTDLFYFDMTE
;
A
#
# COMPACT_ATOMS: atom_id res chain seq x y z
N MET A 1 -1.02 -7.61 -2.18
CA MET A 1 -0.28 -8.88 -2.41
C MET A 1 0.81 -8.99 -1.36
N CYS A 2 1.17 -10.22 -0.95
CA CYS A 2 2.36 -10.47 -0.12
C CYS A 2 2.98 -11.82 -0.46
N VAL A 3 4.23 -12.01 -0.02
CA VAL A 3 4.93 -13.30 -0.05
C VAL A 3 4.87 -13.93 1.34
N CYS A 4 4.62 -15.22 1.40
CA CYS A 4 4.75 -16.02 2.62
C CYS A 4 5.45 -17.33 2.27
N ASP A 5 6.73 -17.44 2.65
CA ASP A 5 7.61 -18.55 2.28
C ASP A 5 7.67 -18.81 0.75
N SER A 6 7.13 -19.93 0.31
CA SER A 6 7.05 -20.31 -1.11
C SER A 6 5.74 -19.92 -1.80
N PHE A 7 4.93 -19.09 -1.15
CA PHE A 7 3.62 -18.69 -1.66
C PHE A 7 3.55 -17.20 -1.92
N LEU A 8 2.82 -16.83 -2.97
CA LEU A 8 2.30 -15.50 -3.20
C LEU A 8 0.82 -15.49 -2.81
N ILE A 9 0.43 -14.53 -1.97
CA ILE A 9 -0.96 -14.38 -1.54
C ILE A 9 -1.53 -13.08 -2.11
N VAL A 10 -2.70 -13.18 -2.70
CA VAL A 10 -3.44 -12.08 -3.31
C VAL A 10 -4.78 -11.92 -2.60
N ILE A 11 -5.14 -10.70 -2.25
CA ILE A 11 -6.47 -10.36 -1.75
C ILE A 11 -7.38 -10.03 -2.93
N GLY A 12 -8.49 -10.76 -3.05
CA GLY A 12 -9.61 -10.45 -3.93
C GLY A 12 -10.60 -9.59 -3.15
N ARG A 13 -10.85 -8.36 -3.60
CA ARG A 13 -11.63 -7.40 -2.80
C ARG A 13 -13.13 -7.64 -2.78
N ASP A 14 -13.71 -8.16 -3.84
CA ASP A 14 -15.16 -8.34 -3.99
C ASP A 14 -15.54 -9.81 -4.19
N ASP A 15 -14.57 -10.71 -4.01
CA ASP A 15 -14.72 -12.13 -4.30
C ASP A 15 -14.85 -12.95 -3.00
N GLU A 16 -15.53 -14.09 -3.13
CA GLU A 16 -15.39 -15.20 -2.20
C GLU A 16 -14.72 -16.36 -2.93
N PRO A 17 -13.60 -16.82 -2.45
CA PRO A 17 -12.88 -16.51 -1.20
C PRO A 17 -12.05 -15.22 -1.29
N CYS A 18 -11.82 -14.58 -0.12
CA CYS A 18 -11.10 -13.30 -0.03
C CYS A 18 -9.60 -13.41 -0.38
N PHE A 19 -9.00 -14.59 -0.24
CA PHE A 19 -7.57 -14.80 -0.45
C PHE A 19 -7.32 -15.92 -1.44
N TYR A 20 -6.45 -15.63 -2.41
CA TYR A 20 -5.94 -16.59 -3.38
C TYR A 20 -4.46 -16.85 -3.10
N VAL A 21 -4.07 -18.13 -3.08
CA VAL A 21 -2.72 -18.59 -2.79
C VAL A 21 -2.11 -19.20 -4.03
N TYR A 22 -1.00 -18.66 -4.46
CA TYR A 22 -0.25 -19.10 -5.63
C TYR A 22 1.11 -19.65 -5.21
N ASP A 23 1.64 -20.58 -5.99
CA ASP A 23 3.06 -20.93 -5.95
C ASP A 23 3.90 -19.73 -6.37
N ARG A 24 4.89 -19.36 -5.55
CA ARG A 24 5.71 -18.17 -5.77
C ARG A 24 6.55 -18.24 -7.05
N ASN A 25 7.02 -19.44 -7.44
CA ASN A 25 7.90 -19.56 -8.60
C ASN A 25 7.14 -19.55 -9.92
N GLY A 26 6.03 -20.29 -9.99
CA GLY A 26 5.28 -20.51 -11.23
C GLY A 26 3.93 -19.80 -11.27
N TYR A 27 3.53 -19.12 -10.20
CA TYR A 27 2.24 -18.43 -10.06
C TYR A 27 1.02 -19.30 -10.35
N GLN A 28 1.16 -20.61 -10.09
CA GLN A 28 0.03 -21.54 -10.18
C GLN A 28 -0.78 -21.49 -8.90
N ILE A 29 -2.10 -21.46 -9.04
CA ILE A 29 -3.00 -21.47 -7.89
C ILE A 29 -2.85 -22.76 -7.07
N LYS A 30 -2.66 -22.64 -5.77
CA LYS A 30 -2.55 -23.75 -4.82
C LYS A 30 -3.79 -23.89 -3.95
N GLY A 31 -4.55 -22.83 -3.80
CA GLY A 31 -5.77 -22.82 -3.01
C GLY A 31 -6.30 -21.42 -2.76
N SER A 32 -7.30 -21.37 -1.92
CA SER A 32 -7.94 -20.11 -1.54
C SER A 32 -8.62 -20.27 -0.19
N PHE A 33 -8.80 -19.17 0.54
CA PHE A 33 -9.45 -19.16 1.85
C PHE A 33 -10.05 -17.79 2.16
N GLY A 34 -10.73 -17.70 3.32
CA GLY A 34 -11.38 -16.49 3.82
C GLY A 34 -12.76 -16.29 3.21
N MET A 35 -13.72 -15.99 4.05
CA MET A 35 -15.09 -15.69 3.67
C MET A 35 -15.43 -14.24 4.01
N ASN A 36 -16.31 -13.65 3.25
CA ASN A 36 -16.84 -12.34 3.54
C ASN A 36 -17.84 -12.43 4.70
N GLY A 37 -17.65 -11.64 5.76
CA GLY A 37 -18.53 -11.68 6.92
C GLY A 37 -17.98 -10.99 8.15
N ASN A 38 -18.74 -11.06 9.25
CA ASN A 38 -18.42 -10.43 10.53
C ASN A 38 -17.94 -11.42 11.60
N GLY A 39 -17.75 -12.68 11.24
CA GLY A 39 -17.24 -13.70 12.15
C GLY A 39 -15.76 -13.50 12.50
N PRO A 40 -15.27 -14.16 13.57
CA PRO A 40 -13.88 -14.01 13.98
C PRO A 40 -12.86 -14.48 12.93
N SER A 41 -13.27 -15.36 12.02
CA SER A 41 -12.44 -15.85 10.91
C SER A 41 -12.83 -15.27 9.54
N ASP A 42 -13.82 -14.37 9.49
CA ASP A 42 -14.30 -13.75 8.27
C ASP A 42 -13.57 -12.42 8.01
N PHE A 43 -13.70 -11.88 6.82
CA PHE A 43 -13.04 -10.65 6.38
C PHE A 43 -14.06 -9.74 5.68
N LEU A 44 -13.95 -8.42 5.90
CA LEU A 44 -14.76 -7.42 5.19
C LEU A 44 -13.92 -6.54 4.27
N PHE A 45 -12.83 -5.97 4.77
CA PHE A 45 -11.95 -5.11 3.99
C PHE A 45 -10.49 -5.32 4.43
N PRO A 46 -9.88 -6.46 4.05
CA PRO A 46 -8.56 -6.85 4.51
C PRO A 46 -7.43 -6.14 3.75
N PHE A 47 -6.34 -5.84 4.47
CA PHE A 47 -5.05 -5.42 3.95
C PHE A 47 -3.96 -6.24 4.62
N PHE A 48 -2.83 -6.46 3.95
CA PHE A 48 -1.67 -7.03 4.61
C PHE A 48 -1.10 -6.04 5.62
N PHE A 49 -0.70 -6.54 6.77
CA PHE A 49 -0.26 -5.73 7.89
C PHE A 49 1.25 -5.89 8.12
N GLY A 50 1.96 -4.75 8.18
CA GLY A 50 3.34 -4.73 8.62
C GLY A 50 4.38 -5.17 7.59
N GLY A 51 4.02 -5.36 6.33
CA GLY A 51 4.97 -5.70 5.28
C GLY A 51 4.44 -6.69 4.25
N GLU A 52 5.30 -7.02 3.30
CA GLU A 52 4.94 -7.87 2.17
C GLU A 52 5.61 -9.25 2.21
N ASP A 53 6.56 -9.45 3.13
CA ASP A 53 7.29 -10.71 3.30
C ASP A 53 7.01 -11.33 4.67
N TYR A 54 6.42 -12.52 4.66
CA TYR A 54 6.10 -13.30 5.85
C TYR A 54 6.82 -14.65 5.82
N VAL A 55 7.12 -15.18 6.99
CA VAL A 55 7.84 -16.43 7.16
C VAL A 55 7.12 -17.40 8.08
N GLY A 56 7.40 -18.69 7.92
CA GLY A 56 6.86 -19.74 8.77
C GLY A 56 5.38 -20.01 8.59
N GLY A 57 4.84 -19.70 7.40
CA GLY A 57 3.44 -19.93 7.07
C GLY A 57 2.45 -19.07 7.83
N LYS A 58 2.91 -18.02 8.51
CA LYS A 58 2.08 -17.09 9.27
C LYS A 58 2.10 -15.71 8.64
N LEU A 59 0.93 -15.12 8.50
CA LEU A 59 0.77 -13.74 8.00
C LEU A 59 -0.20 -12.97 8.88
N GLU A 60 -0.06 -11.67 8.87
CA GLU A 60 -0.95 -10.74 9.56
C GLU A 60 -1.75 -9.92 8.54
N VAL A 61 -3.04 -9.81 8.78
CA VAL A 61 -3.97 -9.03 7.96
C VAL A 61 -4.69 -8.05 8.84
N TYR A 62 -4.69 -6.81 8.45
CA TYR A 62 -5.50 -5.76 9.06
C TYR A 62 -6.84 -5.66 8.33
N ASP A 63 -7.94 -5.86 9.05
CA ASP A 63 -9.27 -5.64 8.52
C ASP A 63 -9.82 -4.29 9.00
N VAL A 64 -9.88 -3.33 8.10
CA VAL A 64 -10.26 -1.94 8.39
C VAL A 64 -11.69 -1.86 8.94
N ASN A 65 -12.61 -2.58 8.32
CA ASN A 65 -14.03 -2.51 8.68
C ASN A 65 -14.34 -3.28 9.97
N LEU A 66 -13.55 -4.30 10.30
CA LEU A 66 -13.68 -5.07 11.54
C LEU A 66 -12.79 -4.52 12.66
N ALA A 67 -11.96 -3.50 12.37
CA ALA A 67 -11.02 -2.88 13.31
C ALA A 67 -10.17 -3.92 14.07
N SER A 68 -9.61 -4.88 13.34
CA SER A 68 -8.86 -5.98 13.92
C SER A 68 -7.67 -6.39 13.07
N ILE A 69 -6.59 -6.81 13.74
CA ILE A 69 -5.53 -7.59 13.08
C ILE A 69 -5.90 -9.06 13.19
N LYS A 70 -5.71 -9.82 12.11
CA LYS A 70 -5.92 -11.25 12.07
C LYS A 70 -4.60 -11.94 11.77
N GLU A 71 -4.14 -12.75 12.73
CA GLU A 71 -3.05 -13.69 12.50
C GLU A 71 -3.58 -14.91 11.78
N ILE A 72 -2.98 -15.27 10.66
CA ILE A 72 -3.43 -16.35 9.78
C ILE A 72 -2.32 -17.39 9.70
N ASP A 73 -2.66 -18.64 10.02
CA ASP A 73 -1.83 -19.80 9.70
C ASP A 73 -2.21 -20.32 8.32
N LEU A 74 -1.40 -20.02 7.33
CA LEU A 74 -1.64 -20.32 5.93
C LEU A 74 -1.80 -21.83 5.67
N HIS A 75 -0.95 -22.65 6.30
CA HIS A 75 -1.02 -24.11 6.12
C HIS A 75 -2.34 -24.67 6.65
N ARG A 76 -2.79 -24.18 7.81
CA ARG A 76 -4.08 -24.59 8.37
C ARG A 76 -5.24 -24.12 7.50
N CYS A 77 -5.19 -22.91 6.96
CA CYS A 77 -6.20 -22.38 6.05
C CYS A 77 -6.33 -23.25 4.78
N LEU A 78 -5.21 -23.59 4.14
CA LEU A 78 -5.19 -24.43 2.95
C LEU A 78 -5.73 -25.84 3.19
N HIS A 79 -5.56 -26.35 4.41
CA HIS A 79 -6.10 -27.67 4.81
C HIS A 79 -7.49 -27.60 5.48
N LYS A 80 -8.12 -26.42 5.51
CA LYS A 80 -9.44 -26.16 6.12
C LYS A 80 -9.54 -26.62 7.59
N GLN A 81 -8.47 -26.38 8.34
CA GLN A 81 -8.40 -26.74 9.76
C GLN A 81 -9.04 -25.64 10.63
N GLU A 82 -9.58 -26.01 11.78
CA GLU A 82 -10.11 -25.08 12.76
C GLU A 82 -9.01 -24.19 13.38
N ASN A 83 -9.41 -23.00 13.86
CA ASN A 83 -8.52 -22.00 14.49
C ASN A 83 -7.30 -21.62 13.62
N ALA A 84 -7.49 -21.57 12.30
CA ALA A 84 -6.49 -21.12 11.37
C ALA A 84 -6.33 -19.58 11.38
N VAL A 85 -7.32 -18.86 11.89
CA VAL A 85 -7.37 -17.39 11.99
C VAL A 85 -7.64 -16.96 13.43
N VAL A 86 -6.84 -16.05 13.95
CA VAL A 86 -6.99 -15.47 15.30
C VAL A 86 -7.09 -13.96 15.20
N ALA A 87 -8.18 -13.37 15.69
CA ALA A 87 -8.39 -11.93 15.65
C ALA A 87 -7.85 -11.25 16.91
N ILE A 88 -7.14 -10.13 16.74
CA ILE A 88 -6.63 -9.25 17.78
C ILE A 88 -7.28 -7.88 17.59
N SER A 89 -7.95 -7.37 18.62
CA SER A 89 -8.57 -6.04 18.56
C SER A 89 -7.51 -4.93 18.51
N LEU A 90 -7.76 -3.93 17.69
CA LEU A 90 -6.92 -2.74 17.61
C LEU A 90 -7.33 -1.67 18.63
N PRO A 91 -6.39 -0.80 19.03
CA PRO A 91 -6.71 0.45 19.71
C PRO A 91 -7.66 1.30 18.86
N LYS A 92 -8.61 1.97 19.53
CA LYS A 92 -9.65 2.77 18.83
C LYS A 92 -9.07 3.94 18.04
N GLU A 93 -7.92 4.43 18.47
CA GLU A 93 -7.21 5.58 17.94
C GLU A 93 -6.71 5.35 16.51
N ILE A 94 -6.49 4.09 16.13
CA ILE A 94 -5.88 3.71 14.84
C ILE A 94 -6.85 2.99 13.88
N ILE A 95 -8.15 3.02 14.19
CA ILE A 95 -9.17 2.44 13.32
C ILE A 95 -9.32 3.30 12.06
N GLY A 96 -9.41 2.65 10.90
CA GLY A 96 -9.69 3.30 9.62
C GLY A 96 -8.45 3.67 8.79
N SER A 97 -7.25 3.26 9.23
CA SER A 97 -6.03 3.46 8.45
C SER A 97 -5.96 2.49 7.26
N PRO A 98 -5.83 2.93 6.01
CA PRO A 98 -5.63 2.04 4.87
C PRO A 98 -4.22 1.44 4.81
N ASP A 99 -3.19 2.19 5.25
CA ASP A 99 -1.82 1.70 5.39
C ASP A 99 -1.46 1.71 6.87
N LEU A 100 -1.13 0.56 7.43
CA LEU A 100 -0.82 0.39 8.84
C LEU A 100 0.43 -0.47 9.03
N PHE A 101 1.40 0.05 9.78
CA PHE A 101 2.65 -0.62 10.12
C PHE A 101 2.87 -0.63 11.62
N ARG A 102 3.68 -1.57 12.10
CA ARG A 102 4.06 -1.66 13.51
C ARG A 102 5.56 -1.80 13.66
N ALA A 103 6.16 -0.94 14.47
CA ALA A 103 7.54 -1.04 14.92
C ALA A 103 7.57 -1.15 16.45
N GLY A 104 7.73 -2.35 16.98
CA GLY A 104 7.65 -2.61 18.41
C GLY A 104 6.28 -2.26 19.00
N SER A 105 6.23 -1.28 19.92
CA SER A 105 4.97 -0.77 20.50
C SER A 105 4.33 0.36 19.73
N VAL A 106 4.94 0.82 18.63
CA VAL A 106 4.48 1.99 17.87
C VAL A 106 3.78 1.55 16.59
N TYR A 107 2.60 2.11 16.35
CA TYR A 107 1.89 2.02 15.07
C TYR A 107 2.09 3.29 14.27
N TYR A 108 2.26 3.13 12.97
CA TYR A 108 2.27 4.20 11.97
C TYR A 108 1.19 3.91 10.94
N GLY A 109 0.47 4.93 10.51
CA GLY A 109 -0.56 4.76 9.51
C GLY A 109 -1.05 6.09 8.96
N ASN A 110 -1.68 6.06 7.81
CA ASN A 110 -2.36 7.22 7.25
C ASN A 110 -3.87 7.10 7.47
N MET A 111 -4.55 8.23 7.46
CA MET A 111 -6.02 8.31 7.53
C MET A 111 -6.52 9.43 6.62
N ASP A 112 -7.67 9.20 6.02
CA ASP A 112 -8.30 10.15 5.11
C ASP A 112 -9.08 11.28 5.83
N ASN A 113 -8.71 11.61 7.08
CA ASN A 113 -9.41 12.61 7.89
C ASN A 113 -8.75 14.00 7.92
N GLY A 114 -7.65 14.18 7.20
CA GLY A 114 -6.98 15.46 6.99
C GLY A 114 -6.22 16.05 8.18
N MET A 115 -6.08 15.32 9.27
CA MET A 115 -5.41 15.84 10.47
C MET A 115 -3.88 15.88 10.33
N GLY A 116 -3.30 15.09 9.41
CA GLY A 116 -1.87 15.05 9.14
C GLY A 116 -1.56 14.15 7.95
N LEU A 117 -0.29 14.04 7.59
CA LEU A 117 0.15 13.19 6.49
C LEU A 117 0.08 11.71 6.86
N PHE A 118 0.53 11.40 8.09
CA PHE A 118 0.37 10.09 8.71
C PHE A 118 0.41 10.28 10.24
N PHE A 119 0.06 9.24 10.99
CA PHE A 119 0.12 9.27 12.45
C PHE A 119 1.20 8.33 12.98
N ARG A 120 1.59 8.61 14.22
CA ARG A 120 2.38 7.76 15.08
C ARG A 120 1.61 7.53 16.39
N PHE A 121 1.37 6.27 16.76
CA PHE A 121 0.68 5.90 17.98
C PHE A 121 1.50 4.92 18.81
N ASP A 122 1.94 5.32 19.99
CA ASP A 122 2.65 4.45 20.91
C ASP A 122 1.67 3.83 21.93
N VAL A 123 1.42 2.53 21.77
CA VAL A 123 0.50 1.78 22.64
C VAL A 123 0.96 1.77 24.09
N SER A 124 2.25 1.79 24.36
CA SER A 124 2.81 1.70 25.72
C SER A 124 2.55 2.96 26.55
N SER A 125 2.55 4.12 25.91
CA SER A 125 2.28 5.42 26.54
C SER A 125 0.88 5.95 26.30
N GLY A 126 0.18 5.42 25.27
CA GLY A 126 -1.08 5.96 24.78
C GLY A 126 -0.94 7.29 24.02
N GLN A 127 0.30 7.66 23.66
CA GLN A 127 0.57 8.91 22.94
C GLN A 127 0.23 8.73 21.46
N PHE A 128 -0.59 9.65 20.94
CA PHE A 128 -0.98 9.75 19.53
C PHE A 128 -0.53 11.09 18.96
N ASP A 129 0.29 11.05 17.92
CA ASP A 129 0.84 12.23 17.27
C ASP A 129 0.51 12.19 15.77
N TRP A 130 0.03 13.32 15.22
CA TRP A 130 -0.04 13.54 13.80
C TRP A 130 1.28 14.11 13.29
N ILE A 131 1.77 13.58 12.18
CA ILE A 131 2.92 14.11 11.47
C ILE A 131 2.39 15.11 10.44
N ASP A 132 2.80 16.35 10.61
CA ASP A 132 2.30 17.46 9.80
C ASP A 132 2.68 17.36 8.33
N PHE A 133 1.85 17.96 7.50
CA PHE A 133 2.16 18.16 6.10
C PHE A 133 3.35 19.12 5.96
N PRO A 134 4.26 18.89 5.01
CA PRO A 134 5.32 19.85 4.73
C PRO A 134 4.71 21.19 4.27
N SER A 135 4.94 22.24 5.03
CA SER A 135 4.31 23.57 4.84
C SER A 135 4.52 24.18 3.46
N SER A 136 5.53 23.71 2.71
CA SER A 136 5.79 24.15 1.33
C SER A 136 4.79 23.62 0.29
N LEU A 137 3.91 22.70 0.67
CA LEU A 137 2.90 22.09 -0.22
C LEU A 137 1.47 22.55 0.06
N LEU A 138 1.27 23.35 1.13
CA LEU A 138 -0.05 23.63 1.65
C LEU A 138 -0.52 25.04 1.30
N GLU A 139 -1.70 25.13 0.71
CA GLU A 139 -2.53 26.32 0.80
C GLU A 139 -3.38 26.19 2.09
N PRO A 140 -3.17 27.04 3.10
CA PRO A 140 -3.68 26.81 4.47
C PRO A 140 -5.20 26.92 4.66
N GLU A 141 -5.97 27.24 3.65
CA GLU A 141 -7.40 27.55 3.76
C GLU A 141 -8.34 26.46 3.20
N ARG A 142 -7.82 25.29 2.84
CA ARG A 142 -8.63 24.22 2.19
C ARG A 142 -8.65 22.95 3.02
N ASP A 143 -9.73 22.18 2.87
CA ASP A 143 -9.87 20.85 3.49
C ASP A 143 -8.89 19.87 2.85
N PHE A 144 -7.90 19.46 3.61
CA PHE A 144 -6.71 18.76 3.12
C PHE A 144 -6.85 17.24 3.05
N SER A 145 -7.94 16.66 3.56
CA SER A 145 -8.07 15.21 3.72
C SER A 145 -7.82 14.43 2.43
N VAL A 146 -8.50 14.80 1.36
CA VAL A 146 -8.40 14.11 0.07
C VAL A 146 -7.13 14.52 -0.68
N MET A 147 -6.78 15.83 -0.65
CA MET A 147 -5.59 16.35 -1.35
C MET A 147 -4.30 15.71 -0.88
N ASN A 148 -4.25 15.33 0.38
CA ASN A 148 -3.06 14.84 1.03
C ASN A 148 -3.02 13.30 1.14
N MET A 149 -3.89 12.62 0.39
CA MET A 149 -3.78 11.17 0.24
C MET A 149 -2.36 10.79 -0.15
N ASN A 150 -1.84 9.82 0.54
CA ASN A 150 -0.50 9.30 0.32
C ASN A 150 -0.47 7.80 0.55
N ARG A 151 0.62 7.17 0.16
CA ARG A 151 0.99 5.82 0.53
C ARG A 151 2.25 5.86 1.35
N ILE A 152 2.34 5.02 2.37
CA ILE A 152 3.52 4.96 3.22
C ILE A 152 4.12 3.56 3.22
N SER A 153 5.44 3.48 3.34
CA SER A 153 6.18 2.25 3.57
C SER A 153 7.21 2.49 4.66
N TYR A 154 7.44 1.49 5.50
CA TYR A 154 8.38 1.57 6.62
C TYR A 154 9.52 0.56 6.46
N SER A 155 10.75 1.01 6.64
CA SER A 155 11.92 0.15 6.71
C SER A 155 12.36 -0.05 8.16
N GLU A 156 12.20 -1.27 8.67
CA GLU A 156 12.59 -1.62 10.03
C GLU A 156 14.12 -1.53 10.23
N SER A 157 14.90 -1.94 9.25
CA SER A 157 16.37 -1.92 9.33
C SER A 157 16.94 -0.50 9.32
N ARG A 158 16.29 0.42 8.62
CA ARG A 158 16.71 1.82 8.49
C ARG A 158 16.05 2.75 9.49
N LYS A 159 14.89 2.34 10.04
CA LYS A 159 14.04 3.15 10.91
C LYS A 159 13.56 4.42 10.22
N GLU A 160 13.18 4.28 8.97
CA GLU A 160 12.75 5.36 8.10
C GLU A 160 11.38 5.05 7.50
N ILE A 161 10.58 6.09 7.32
CA ILE A 161 9.25 6.05 6.70
C ILE A 161 9.29 6.85 5.42
N VAL A 162 8.93 6.23 4.31
CA VAL A 162 8.70 6.94 3.04
C VAL A 162 7.22 7.21 2.86
N SER A 163 6.89 8.43 2.44
CA SER A 163 5.53 8.84 2.07
C SER A 163 5.52 9.33 0.63
N ALA A 164 4.71 8.70 -0.21
CA ALA A 164 4.53 9.03 -1.62
C ALA A 164 3.12 9.61 -1.83
N MET A 165 3.04 10.82 -2.38
CA MET A 165 1.79 11.54 -2.50
C MET A 165 0.96 11.05 -3.69
N PHE A 166 -0.35 10.93 -3.49
CA PHE A 166 -1.26 10.42 -4.49
C PHE A 166 -1.50 11.41 -5.64
N TYR A 167 -1.70 12.70 -5.31
CA TYR A 167 -2.00 13.76 -6.28
C TYR A 167 -0.85 14.75 -6.52
N TYR A 168 0.28 14.56 -5.86
CA TYR A 168 1.49 15.36 -6.07
C TYR A 168 2.62 14.45 -6.51
N ASN A 169 3.49 14.93 -7.39
CA ASN A 169 4.69 14.19 -7.76
C ASN A 169 5.82 14.34 -6.72
N ARG A 170 5.46 14.21 -5.44
CA ARG A 170 6.34 14.39 -4.28
C ARG A 170 6.49 13.12 -3.47
N VAL A 171 7.71 12.90 -3.00
CA VAL A 171 8.07 11.83 -2.06
C VAL A 171 8.82 12.44 -0.89
N PHE A 172 8.50 11.98 0.30
CA PHE A 172 9.08 12.44 1.56
C PHE A 172 9.69 11.27 2.31
N LEU A 173 10.79 11.54 2.99
CA LEU A 173 11.47 10.61 3.89
C LEU A 173 11.45 11.18 5.30
N TYR A 174 11.00 10.38 6.26
CA TYR A 174 10.90 10.71 7.67
C TYR A 174 11.65 9.68 8.52
N ASP A 175 12.12 10.12 9.70
CA ASP A 175 12.56 9.19 10.74
C ASP A 175 11.35 8.61 11.54
N GLU A 176 11.61 7.66 12.43
CA GLU A 176 10.57 7.06 13.30
C GLU A 176 9.88 8.06 14.25
N GLN A 177 10.47 9.22 14.48
CA GLN A 177 9.89 10.29 15.28
C GLN A 177 8.97 11.20 14.46
N GLY A 178 8.93 11.01 13.12
CA GLY A 178 8.15 11.82 12.21
C GLY A 178 8.84 13.11 11.79
N ASN A 179 10.16 13.24 12.00
CA ASN A 179 10.90 14.39 11.51
C ASN A 179 11.23 14.20 10.03
N LEU A 180 10.88 15.19 9.22
CA LEU A 180 11.21 15.22 7.79
C LEU A 180 12.73 15.27 7.58
N GLN A 181 13.27 14.25 6.93
CA GLN A 181 14.70 14.15 6.62
C GLN A 181 15.00 14.68 5.22
N LYS A 182 14.20 14.32 4.24
CA LYS A 182 14.39 14.69 2.84
C LYS A 182 13.05 14.72 2.09
N SER A 183 13.01 15.49 1.01
CA SER A 183 11.93 15.45 0.04
C SER A 183 12.46 15.55 -1.38
N VAL A 184 11.77 14.89 -2.32
CA VAL A 184 12.08 14.99 -3.74
C VAL A 184 10.82 15.23 -4.55
N ARG A 185 10.94 16.00 -5.63
CA ARG A 185 9.95 16.10 -6.68
C ARG A 185 10.41 15.27 -7.88
N LEU A 186 9.57 14.38 -8.35
CA LEU A 186 9.86 13.57 -9.53
C LEU A 186 9.25 14.21 -10.78
N GLY A 187 10.11 14.54 -11.74
CA GLY A 187 9.73 15.23 -12.97
C GLY A 187 10.05 16.71 -12.98
N GLU A 188 9.94 17.32 -14.16
CA GLU A 188 10.37 18.71 -14.39
C GLU A 188 9.41 19.75 -13.80
N LYS A 189 8.11 19.44 -13.84
CA LYS A 189 7.05 20.35 -13.39
C LYS A 189 6.37 19.80 -12.14
N GLU A 190 5.91 20.70 -11.29
CA GLU A 190 5.03 20.38 -10.18
C GLU A 190 3.71 19.85 -10.70
N VAL A 191 3.23 18.75 -10.11
CA VAL A 191 1.89 18.22 -10.30
C VAL A 191 1.12 18.49 -9.02
N CYS A 192 -0.04 19.09 -9.14
CA CYS A 192 -0.95 19.40 -8.03
C CYS A 192 -2.36 18.91 -8.38
N PRO A 193 -3.19 18.59 -7.38
CA PRO A 193 -4.59 18.25 -7.63
C PRO A 193 -5.37 19.43 -8.22
N VAL A 194 -6.33 19.14 -9.07
CA VAL A 194 -7.33 20.10 -9.53
C VAL A 194 -8.48 20.12 -8.54
N LEU A 195 -8.83 21.31 -8.04
CA LEU A 195 -9.81 21.48 -6.99
C LEU A 195 -11.11 22.08 -7.51
N GLY A 196 -12.23 21.59 -7.02
CA GLY A 196 -13.56 22.15 -7.32
C GLY A 196 -13.78 23.52 -6.69
N ASN A 197 -14.76 24.27 -7.21
CA ASN A 197 -15.03 25.65 -6.83
C ASN A 197 -15.63 25.83 -5.43
N GLU A 198 -16.24 24.81 -4.88
CA GLU A 198 -16.90 24.86 -3.57
C GLU A 198 -16.43 23.66 -2.74
N ASN A 199 -15.49 23.91 -1.85
CA ASN A 199 -15.02 22.95 -0.87
C ASN A 199 -14.24 21.73 -1.41
N SER A 200 -12.94 21.90 -1.58
CA SER A 200 -11.98 20.87 -1.23
C SER A 200 -12.14 19.46 -1.83
N SER A 201 -13.06 19.20 -2.73
CA SER A 201 -13.05 17.93 -3.45
C SER A 201 -12.01 17.97 -4.56
N VAL A 202 -11.16 16.95 -4.61
CA VAL A 202 -10.28 16.72 -5.75
C VAL A 202 -11.14 16.33 -6.94
N MET A 203 -10.94 17.00 -8.08
CA MET A 203 -11.68 16.72 -9.30
C MET A 203 -11.11 15.48 -9.99
N GLY A 204 -11.97 14.69 -10.63
CA GLY A 204 -11.57 13.48 -11.35
C GLY A 204 -10.56 13.67 -12.49
N GLU A 205 -10.38 14.90 -12.95
CA GLU A 205 -9.31 15.32 -13.89
C GLU A 205 -7.93 15.48 -13.24
N SER A 206 -7.83 15.36 -11.90
CA SER A 206 -6.54 15.37 -11.20
C SER A 206 -5.70 14.17 -11.61
N LEU A 207 -4.40 14.40 -11.80
CA LEU A 207 -3.47 13.32 -12.14
C LEU A 207 -3.12 12.51 -10.90
N LEU A 208 -3.23 11.20 -11.02
CA LEU A 208 -2.65 10.26 -10.07
C LEU A 208 -1.13 10.23 -10.27
N CYS A 209 -0.37 10.43 -9.21
CA CYS A 209 1.09 10.38 -9.23
C CYS A 209 1.60 9.04 -8.71
N PHE A 210 1.38 8.74 -7.42
CA PHE A 210 1.85 7.49 -6.82
C PHE A 210 0.69 6.77 -6.14
N THR A 211 0.30 5.62 -6.68
CA THR A 211 -0.85 4.83 -6.18
C THR A 211 -0.44 3.76 -5.19
N ASP A 212 0.85 3.42 -5.13
CA ASP A 212 1.39 2.42 -4.22
C ASP A 212 2.88 2.68 -3.98
N VAL A 213 3.40 2.27 -2.81
CA VAL A 213 4.82 2.37 -2.46
C VAL A 213 5.25 1.14 -1.68
N GLN A 214 6.39 0.60 -2.06
CA GLN A 214 7.06 -0.48 -1.34
C GLN A 214 8.52 -0.15 -1.15
N SER A 215 9.17 -0.79 -0.19
CA SER A 215 10.60 -0.60 0.04
C SER A 215 11.26 -1.89 0.52
N ASP A 216 12.52 -2.04 0.17
CA ASP A 216 13.42 -3.04 0.73
C ASP A 216 14.62 -2.36 1.43
N GLU A 217 15.62 -3.12 1.82
CA GLU A 217 16.82 -2.59 2.48
C GLU A 217 17.61 -1.58 1.62
N ASN A 218 17.49 -1.65 0.29
CA ASN A 218 18.29 -0.88 -0.65
C ASN A 218 17.50 0.21 -1.36
N TYR A 219 16.23 -0.04 -1.67
CA TYR A 219 15.46 0.79 -2.58
C TYR A 219 14.03 1.07 -2.11
N ILE A 220 13.49 2.14 -2.66
CA ILE A 220 12.09 2.55 -2.59
C ILE A 220 11.51 2.39 -3.99
N TYR A 221 10.38 1.71 -4.10
CA TYR A 221 9.68 1.42 -5.34
C TYR A 221 8.34 2.15 -5.33
N LEU A 222 8.09 2.95 -6.35
CA LEU A 222 6.88 3.78 -6.46
C LEU A 222 6.07 3.34 -7.67
N MET A 223 4.83 2.92 -7.47
CA MET A 223 3.89 2.73 -8.58
C MET A 223 3.47 4.10 -9.12
N ALA A 224 4.18 4.56 -10.14
CA ALA A 224 3.96 5.87 -10.72
C ALA A 224 2.93 5.80 -11.85
N GLN A 225 1.93 6.68 -11.76
CA GLN A 225 0.92 6.90 -12.79
C GLN A 225 1.21 8.21 -13.55
N SER A 226 0.37 8.59 -14.43
CA SER A 226 0.26 9.92 -15.06
C SER A 226 -1.09 9.96 -15.76
N VAL A 227 -2.11 9.53 -15.06
CA VAL A 227 -3.46 9.29 -15.57
C VAL A 227 -4.42 10.09 -14.71
N GLU A 228 -5.41 10.71 -15.32
CA GLU A 228 -6.51 11.34 -14.62
C GLU A 228 -7.26 10.31 -13.76
N GLU A 229 -7.66 10.69 -12.56
CA GLU A 229 -8.29 9.79 -11.61
C GLU A 229 -9.55 9.12 -12.19
N GLU A 230 -10.43 9.88 -12.84
CA GLU A 230 -11.64 9.35 -13.45
C GLU A 230 -11.38 8.26 -14.49
N ARG A 231 -10.26 8.37 -15.23
CA ARG A 231 -9.85 7.38 -16.21
C ARG A 231 -9.28 6.11 -15.58
N SER A 232 -8.80 6.21 -14.35
CA SER A 232 -8.22 5.07 -13.62
C SER A 232 -9.26 4.02 -13.25
N PHE A 233 -10.54 4.41 -13.12
CA PHE A 233 -11.65 3.49 -12.86
C PHE A 233 -12.05 2.64 -14.08
N SER A 234 -11.66 3.07 -15.28
CA SER A 234 -11.95 2.36 -16.53
C SER A 234 -10.71 2.34 -17.44
N PRO A 235 -9.65 1.62 -17.02
CA PRO A 235 -8.39 1.64 -17.73
C PRO A 235 -8.52 1.03 -19.13
N THR A 236 -7.86 1.66 -20.11
CA THR A 236 -7.77 1.17 -21.50
C THR A 236 -6.47 0.38 -21.71
N ALA A 237 -6.42 -0.41 -22.78
CA ALA A 237 -5.23 -1.20 -23.14
C ALA A 237 -3.98 -0.34 -23.44
N GLU A 238 -4.16 0.94 -23.73
CA GLU A 238 -3.06 1.87 -24.01
C GLU A 238 -2.43 2.42 -22.71
N MET A 239 -3.17 2.39 -21.61
CA MET A 239 -2.68 2.86 -20.32
C MET A 239 -1.65 1.90 -19.75
N LYS A 240 -0.58 2.46 -19.20
CA LYS A 240 0.54 1.70 -18.63
C LYS A 240 0.98 2.35 -17.33
N SER A 241 1.43 1.52 -16.41
CA SER A 241 2.06 1.98 -15.17
C SER A 241 3.58 1.89 -15.25
N ARG A 242 4.24 2.59 -14.37
CA ARG A 242 5.69 2.57 -14.23
C ARG A 242 6.04 2.33 -12.77
N ILE A 243 7.12 1.61 -12.54
CA ILE A 243 7.73 1.53 -11.22
C ILE A 243 8.98 2.41 -11.24
N VAL A 244 8.94 3.51 -10.53
CA VAL A 244 10.10 4.38 -10.32
C VAL A 244 10.86 3.87 -9.10
N VAL A 245 12.16 3.66 -9.25
CA VAL A 245 13.03 3.18 -8.18
C VAL A 245 13.93 4.33 -7.73
N LEU A 246 13.90 4.58 -6.42
CA LEU A 246 14.79 5.51 -5.74
C LEU A 246 15.68 4.73 -4.76
N ASP A 247 16.85 5.25 -4.46
CA ASP A 247 17.58 4.83 -3.27
C ASP A 247 17.02 5.54 -2.00
N TRP A 248 17.52 5.17 -0.84
CA TRP A 248 17.10 5.77 0.43
C TRP A 248 17.61 7.21 0.64
N ASN A 249 18.44 7.73 -0.28
CA ASN A 249 18.71 9.16 -0.38
C ASN A 249 17.69 9.89 -1.26
N LEU A 250 16.63 9.23 -1.70
CA LEU A 250 15.65 9.71 -2.68
C LEU A 250 16.28 10.09 -4.02
N ASP A 251 17.45 9.56 -4.34
CA ASP A 251 18.07 9.74 -5.64
C ASP A 251 17.51 8.73 -6.64
N TYR A 252 17.27 9.20 -7.86
CA TYR A 252 16.72 8.35 -8.93
C TYR A 252 17.70 7.25 -9.33
N VAL A 253 17.22 6.00 -9.36
CA VAL A 253 18.02 4.84 -9.79
C VAL A 253 17.60 4.40 -11.19
N LYS A 254 16.34 4.01 -11.37
CA LYS A 254 15.80 3.54 -12.66
C LYS A 254 14.28 3.58 -12.69
N THR A 255 13.71 3.29 -13.86
CA THR A 255 12.28 3.13 -14.05
C THR A 255 11.98 1.87 -14.86
N TYR A 256 11.07 1.05 -14.38
CA TYR A 256 10.50 -0.06 -15.12
C TYR A 256 9.16 0.36 -15.72
N SER A 257 8.94 0.07 -17.00
CA SER A 257 7.66 0.29 -17.67
C SER A 257 6.87 -1.01 -17.71
N LEU A 258 5.73 -1.05 -17.03
CA LEU A 258 4.86 -2.22 -17.05
C LEU A 258 4.07 -2.26 -18.36
N PRO A 259 3.84 -3.45 -18.94
CA PRO A 259 3.03 -3.61 -20.16
C PRO A 259 1.58 -3.18 -19.99
N HIS A 260 1.05 -3.22 -18.76
CA HIS A 260 -0.34 -2.96 -18.44
C HIS A 260 -0.48 -1.85 -17.39
N TYR A 261 -1.69 -1.30 -17.29
CA TYR A 261 -2.05 -0.43 -16.17
C TYR A 261 -2.33 -1.25 -14.92
N SER A 262 -1.72 -0.86 -13.81
CA SER A 262 -1.90 -1.45 -12.49
C SER A 262 -1.88 -0.38 -11.41
N GLN A 263 -2.59 -0.57 -10.32
CA GLN A 263 -2.56 0.33 -9.16
C GLN A 263 -1.89 -0.30 -7.93
N ALA A 264 -1.53 -1.57 -8.01
CA ALA A 264 -0.88 -2.29 -6.92
C ALA A 264 0.16 -3.26 -7.47
N PHE A 265 1.26 -3.41 -6.76
CA PHE A 265 2.36 -4.29 -7.13
C PHE A 265 2.97 -4.94 -5.89
N LEU A 266 3.86 -5.87 -6.11
CA LEU A 266 4.72 -6.50 -5.12
C LEU A 266 6.11 -6.62 -5.69
N VAL A 267 7.11 -6.22 -4.93
CA VAL A 267 8.52 -6.47 -5.23
C VAL A 267 8.93 -7.79 -4.59
N ASP A 268 9.10 -8.82 -5.38
CA ASP A 268 9.69 -10.07 -4.95
C ASP A 268 11.22 -10.00 -5.11
N ALA A 269 11.89 -9.47 -4.08
CA ALA A 269 13.34 -9.29 -4.09
C ALA A 269 14.10 -10.63 -4.21
N GLY A 270 13.54 -11.73 -3.65
CA GLY A 270 14.15 -13.05 -3.70
C GLY A 270 14.16 -13.68 -5.10
N LEU A 271 13.19 -13.33 -5.93
CA LEU A 271 13.12 -13.77 -7.33
C LEU A 271 13.52 -12.69 -8.34
N HIS A 272 13.89 -11.50 -7.87
CA HIS A 272 14.15 -10.33 -8.71
C HIS A 272 13.00 -10.01 -9.67
N ARG A 273 11.77 -9.96 -9.14
CA ARG A 273 10.54 -9.74 -9.91
C ARG A 273 9.67 -8.65 -9.31
N ILE A 274 8.99 -7.95 -10.21
CA ILE A 274 7.83 -7.14 -9.86
C ILE A 274 6.60 -7.95 -10.26
N VAL A 275 5.74 -8.27 -9.28
CA VAL A 275 4.46 -8.92 -9.50
C VAL A 275 3.37 -7.86 -9.43
N TYR A 276 2.40 -7.87 -10.32
CA TYR A 276 1.32 -6.89 -10.33
C TYR A 276 0.03 -7.49 -10.88
N ILE A 277 -1.08 -6.87 -10.53
CA ILE A 277 -2.42 -7.26 -10.99
C ILE A 277 -2.88 -6.23 -12.01
N ALA A 278 -3.34 -6.70 -13.16
CA ALA A 278 -3.86 -5.82 -14.19
C ALA A 278 -5.09 -6.41 -14.87
N ARG A 279 -5.91 -5.51 -15.43
CA ARG A 279 -7.05 -5.90 -16.25
C ARG A 279 -6.57 -6.24 -17.65
N THR A 280 -7.01 -7.40 -18.15
CA THR A 280 -6.76 -7.80 -19.53
C THR A 280 -7.71 -7.09 -20.49
N SER A 281 -7.42 -7.17 -21.79
CA SER A 281 -8.31 -6.67 -22.84
C SER A 281 -9.69 -7.35 -22.88
N GLU A 282 -9.79 -8.54 -22.30
CA GLU A 282 -11.05 -9.29 -22.15
C GLU A 282 -11.86 -8.88 -20.92
N GLY A 283 -11.32 -7.96 -20.10
CA GLY A 283 -11.96 -7.47 -18.89
C GLY A 283 -11.71 -8.32 -17.65
N ASN A 284 -10.97 -9.42 -17.77
CA ASN A 284 -10.55 -10.23 -16.63
C ASN A 284 -9.42 -9.54 -15.86
N THR A 285 -9.30 -9.86 -14.59
CA THR A 285 -8.18 -9.44 -13.76
C THR A 285 -7.20 -10.60 -13.62
N ASP A 286 -5.99 -10.41 -14.09
CA ASP A 286 -4.94 -11.42 -14.07
C ASP A 286 -3.70 -10.96 -13.32
N LEU A 287 -2.93 -11.94 -12.85
CA LEU A 287 -1.64 -11.76 -12.21
C LEU A 287 -0.54 -11.81 -13.26
N PHE A 288 0.29 -10.79 -13.26
CA PHE A 288 1.45 -10.66 -14.16
C PHE A 288 2.74 -10.54 -13.34
N TYR A 289 3.85 -10.86 -13.96
CA TYR A 289 5.16 -10.55 -13.40
C TYR A 289 6.08 -9.94 -14.47
N PHE A 290 7.09 -9.23 -13.98
CA PHE A 290 8.11 -8.59 -14.76
C PHE A 290 9.47 -8.89 -14.10
N ASP A 291 10.41 -9.47 -14.84
CA ASP A 291 11.74 -9.75 -14.31
C ASP A 291 12.55 -8.45 -14.25
N MET A 292 13.09 -8.14 -13.05
CA MET A 292 13.97 -6.99 -12.83
C MET A 292 15.37 -7.32 -13.35
N THR A 293 15.54 -7.33 -14.66
CA THR A 293 16.87 -7.46 -15.25
C THR A 293 17.67 -6.18 -15.04
N GLU A 294 18.97 -6.33 -14.80
CA GLU A 294 19.94 -5.25 -14.60
C GLU A 294 19.96 -4.23 -15.76
#